data_b6a9d2ff64baa3185fccaaa0847e5012
#
_entry.id   b6a9d2ff64baa3185fccaaa0847e5012
#
_cell.length_a   1.000
_cell.length_b   1.000
_cell.length_c   1.000
_cell.angle_alpha   90.00
_cell.angle_beta   90.00
_cell.angle_gamma   90.00
#
_symmetry.space_group_name_H-M   'P 1'
#
loop_
_entity.id
_entity.type
_entity.pdbx_description
1 polymer ?
#
loop_
_entity_poly.entity_id
_entity_poly.type
_entity_poly.pdbx_seq_one_letter_code
_entity_poly.pdbx_strand_id
1 'polypeptide(L)'
;KYLIASVVLLSLGSLGFNSLFKIEPARVEGTNPKLDKIRLQPGFKIEHLISPSDENMGSWVSMTFDDKGRMICSDQYGGLYRLTIPAVGAASVKPQIEKLKFGKGVDTLGIGNAHGMLYAFNSLYVMVNARATKPGSVRTPGSNFTPRGSGLYRVQDLDGDDQFDKITLMKEFVGEGEHGPHSIILSPDKKSIYLISGNHTDVPPMDAYRLPKNWQEDNIFPLIKDPRGHANDRYAPGGWIANIDPEGKKWELISAGYRNAFDIAFNETGDLFVYDADMEWDFGLPWYRPTRICHVTSGSEYGWRTGNSKWSTTYPDNLPPVLNIGQGSPTSLLSLRDAKFPAKYKKSLLAFDWTFG
;
A
#
# COMPACT_ATOMS: atom_id res chain seq x y z
N LYS A 1 4.72 39.31 43.02
CA LYS A 1 3.34 39.56 42.53
C LYS A 1 3.16 39.14 41.04
N TYR A 2 4.22 39.16 40.25
CA TYR A 2 4.11 38.80 38.81
C TYR A 2 4.22 37.28 38.51
N LEU A 3 4.77 36.50 39.43
CA LEU A 3 4.89 35.05 39.22
C LEU A 3 3.57 34.30 39.41
N ILE A 4 2.70 34.79 40.29
CA ILE A 4 1.40 34.14 40.56
C ILE A 4 0.38 34.43 39.42
N ALA A 5 0.48 35.58 38.77
CA ALA A 5 -0.36 35.90 37.64
C ALA A 5 -0.08 35.07 36.38
N SER A 6 1.21 34.72 36.15
CA SER A 6 1.64 33.90 35.01
C SER A 6 1.21 32.45 35.14
N VAL A 7 1.23 31.90 36.37
CA VAL A 7 0.81 30.49 36.64
C VAL A 7 -0.70 30.33 36.53
N VAL A 8 -1.49 31.33 36.92
CA VAL A 8 -2.96 31.31 36.82
C VAL A 8 -3.43 31.45 35.36
N LEU A 9 -2.72 32.23 34.54
CA LEU A 9 -3.04 32.34 33.11
C LEU A 9 -2.73 31.08 32.32
N LEU A 10 -1.65 30.34 32.68
CA LEU A 10 -1.30 29.06 32.07
C LEU A 10 -2.28 27.93 32.48
N SER A 11 -2.79 27.96 33.71
CA SER A 11 -3.78 26.96 34.14
C SER A 11 -5.19 27.21 33.56
N LEU A 12 -5.57 28.44 33.32
CA LEU A 12 -6.83 28.80 32.64
C LEU A 12 -6.77 28.53 31.13
N GLY A 13 -5.60 28.69 30.50
CA GLY A 13 -5.38 28.36 29.11
C GLY A 13 -5.46 26.85 28.83
N SER A 14 -4.94 26.03 29.75
CA SER A 14 -5.01 24.57 29.61
C SER A 14 -6.41 23.98 29.85
N LEU A 15 -7.19 24.58 30.71
CA LEU A 15 -8.58 24.20 30.96
C LEU A 15 -9.52 24.63 29.82
N GLY A 16 -9.23 25.76 29.16
CA GLY A 16 -10.00 26.20 28.00
C GLY A 16 -9.73 25.42 26.72
N PHE A 17 -8.50 24.95 26.52
CA PHE A 17 -8.13 24.20 25.34
C PHE A 17 -8.68 22.75 25.34
N ASN A 18 -8.77 22.12 26.51
CA ASN A 18 -9.33 20.78 26.65
C ASN A 18 -10.86 20.72 26.53
N SER A 19 -11.56 21.84 26.69
CA SER A 19 -13.04 21.87 26.54
C SER A 19 -13.50 22.10 25.10
N LEU A 20 -12.64 22.64 24.23
CA LEU A 20 -12.97 22.92 22.82
C LEU A 20 -12.83 21.71 21.88
N PHE A 21 -12.24 20.60 22.31
CA PHE A 21 -11.99 19.42 21.47
C PHE A 21 -12.43 18.09 22.09
N LYS A 22 -13.34 18.10 23.04
CA LYS A 22 -14.07 16.85 23.36
C LYS A 22 -15.10 16.57 22.27
N ILE A 23 -14.62 16.15 21.11
CA ILE A 23 -15.46 15.43 20.15
C ILE A 23 -15.61 14.03 20.75
N GLU A 24 -16.72 13.77 21.44
CA GLU A 24 -17.06 12.40 21.81
C GLU A 24 -17.37 11.65 20.51
N PRO A 25 -16.66 10.54 20.23
CA PRO A 25 -16.96 9.76 19.05
C PRO A 25 -18.40 9.22 19.13
N ALA A 26 -19.15 9.38 18.06
CA ALA A 26 -20.49 8.81 17.97
C ALA A 26 -20.41 7.29 18.20
N ARG A 27 -21.16 6.78 19.17
CA ARG A 27 -21.30 5.36 19.41
C ARG A 27 -22.15 4.77 18.29
N VAL A 28 -21.65 3.71 17.65
CA VAL A 28 -22.45 2.96 16.69
C VAL A 28 -23.50 2.18 17.47
N GLU A 29 -24.77 2.57 17.35
CA GLU A 29 -25.88 1.76 17.87
C GLU A 29 -26.11 0.60 16.88
N GLY A 30 -25.59 -0.57 17.21
CA GLY A 30 -25.77 -1.77 16.42
C GLY A 30 -25.54 -3.03 17.23
N THR A 31 -26.24 -4.10 16.87
CA THR A 31 -26.13 -5.42 17.48
C THR A 31 -24.94 -6.24 16.97
N ASN A 32 -24.04 -5.66 16.17
CA ASN A 32 -22.89 -6.36 15.60
C ASN A 32 -21.62 -6.08 16.41
N PRO A 33 -21.11 -7.06 17.19
CA PRO A 33 -19.93 -6.87 18.04
C PRO A 33 -18.65 -6.46 17.27
N LYS A 34 -18.60 -6.70 15.97
CA LYS A 34 -17.47 -6.26 15.11
C LYS A 34 -17.47 -4.76 14.91
N LEU A 35 -18.65 -4.14 14.84
CA LEU A 35 -18.82 -2.69 14.67
C LEU A 35 -18.68 -1.92 15.99
N ASP A 36 -19.01 -2.52 17.13
CA ASP A 36 -18.97 -1.87 18.44
C ASP A 36 -17.55 -1.42 18.86
N LYS A 37 -16.53 -1.99 18.23
CA LYS A 37 -15.12 -1.64 18.47
C LYS A 37 -14.66 -0.43 17.63
N ILE A 38 -15.43 -0.02 16.63
CA ILE A 38 -15.05 1.05 15.69
C ILE A 38 -15.60 2.38 16.19
N ARG A 39 -14.73 3.36 16.32
CA ARG A 39 -15.09 4.73 16.68
C ARG A 39 -15.16 5.59 15.42
N LEU A 40 -16.30 6.23 15.21
CA LEU A 40 -16.54 7.10 14.05
C LEU A 40 -16.60 8.57 14.44
N GLN A 41 -16.14 9.43 13.55
CA GLN A 41 -16.38 10.86 13.65
C GLN A 41 -17.88 11.15 13.47
N PRO A 42 -18.41 12.23 14.11
CA PRO A 42 -19.80 12.64 13.92
C PRO A 42 -20.15 12.82 12.44
N GLY A 43 -21.31 12.27 12.04
CA GLY A 43 -21.80 12.34 10.66
C GLY A 43 -21.39 11.16 9.78
N PHE A 44 -20.58 10.23 10.27
CA PHE A 44 -20.27 8.98 9.57
C PHE A 44 -21.14 7.83 10.06
N LYS A 45 -21.43 6.92 9.16
CA LYS A 45 -22.06 5.61 9.44
C LYS A 45 -21.17 4.51 8.93
N ILE A 46 -21.21 3.38 9.62
CA ILE A 46 -20.53 2.15 9.21
C ILE A 46 -21.55 1.03 9.04
N GLU A 47 -21.37 0.24 8.01
CA GLU A 47 -22.17 -0.96 7.73
C GLU A 47 -21.24 -2.15 7.53
N HIS A 48 -21.51 -3.28 8.19
CA HIS A 48 -20.78 -4.52 7.98
C HIS A 48 -21.36 -5.23 6.77
N LEU A 49 -20.58 -5.39 5.72
CA LEU A 49 -20.99 -6.10 4.50
C LEU A 49 -20.65 -7.59 4.57
N ILE A 50 -19.40 -7.90 4.92
CA ILE A 50 -18.89 -9.27 4.96
C ILE A 50 -17.62 -9.35 5.82
N SER A 51 -17.37 -10.53 6.37
CA SER A 51 -16.08 -10.93 6.94
C SER A 51 -15.57 -12.14 6.15
N PRO A 52 -14.49 -12.00 5.38
CA PRO A 52 -13.97 -13.08 4.53
C PRO A 52 -13.69 -14.37 5.30
N SER A 53 -13.20 -14.26 6.55
CA SER A 53 -12.94 -15.39 7.44
C SER A 53 -14.19 -16.20 7.80
N ASP A 54 -15.34 -15.54 7.91
CA ASP A 54 -16.59 -16.21 8.26
C ASP A 54 -17.15 -17.06 7.11
N GLU A 55 -16.71 -16.76 5.87
CA GLU A 55 -17.13 -17.44 4.65
C GLU A 55 -15.99 -18.32 4.07
N ASN A 56 -14.94 -18.59 4.83
CA ASN A 56 -13.76 -19.37 4.39
C ASN A 56 -13.07 -18.82 3.12
N MET A 57 -13.07 -17.49 2.96
CA MET A 57 -12.47 -16.79 1.80
C MET A 57 -11.10 -16.21 2.12
N GLY A 58 -10.44 -16.67 3.16
CA GLY A 58 -9.09 -16.28 3.53
C GLY A 58 -8.96 -14.91 4.17
N SER A 59 -7.82 -14.27 3.96
CA SER A 59 -7.46 -12.95 4.49
C SER A 59 -7.28 -11.96 3.35
N TRP A 60 -8.19 -11.02 3.21
CA TRP A 60 -8.14 -10.04 2.11
C TRP A 60 -7.19 -8.90 2.45
N VAL A 61 -6.29 -8.59 1.52
CA VAL A 61 -5.20 -7.63 1.71
C VAL A 61 -5.18 -6.50 0.68
N SER A 62 -5.91 -6.62 -0.42
CA SER A 62 -5.99 -5.59 -1.45
C SER A 62 -7.37 -5.56 -2.09
N MET A 63 -7.77 -4.39 -2.56
CA MET A 63 -9.05 -4.21 -3.25
C MET A 63 -8.94 -3.16 -4.36
N THR A 64 -9.76 -3.36 -5.41
CA THR A 64 -10.01 -2.38 -6.47
C THR A 64 -11.45 -2.48 -6.95
N PHE A 65 -11.89 -1.56 -7.80
CA PHE A 65 -13.20 -1.63 -8.44
C PHE A 65 -13.04 -1.82 -9.94
N ASP A 66 -13.88 -2.66 -10.53
CA ASP A 66 -13.96 -2.79 -11.99
C ASP A 66 -14.80 -1.66 -12.61
N ASP A 67 -14.89 -1.66 -13.93
CA ASP A 67 -15.66 -0.67 -14.70
C ASP A 67 -17.17 -0.75 -14.48
N LYS A 68 -17.67 -1.87 -13.96
CA LYS A 68 -19.08 -2.09 -13.59
C LYS A 68 -19.35 -1.70 -12.11
N GLY A 69 -18.34 -1.20 -11.39
CA GLY A 69 -18.45 -0.81 -9.99
C GLY A 69 -18.50 -1.98 -9.01
N ARG A 70 -18.11 -3.19 -9.44
CA ARG A 70 -17.95 -4.33 -8.56
C ARG A 70 -16.56 -4.29 -7.90
N MET A 71 -16.49 -4.68 -6.64
CA MET A 71 -15.24 -4.75 -5.90
C MET A 71 -14.49 -6.04 -6.25
N ILE A 72 -13.20 -5.93 -6.53
CA ILE A 72 -12.30 -7.08 -6.66
C ILE A 72 -11.37 -7.07 -5.44
N CYS A 73 -11.33 -8.17 -4.69
CA CYS A 73 -10.49 -8.36 -3.52
C CYS A 73 -9.54 -9.54 -3.71
N SER A 74 -8.38 -9.47 -3.07
CA SER A 74 -7.39 -10.55 -3.06
C SER A 74 -7.26 -11.19 -1.70
N ASP A 75 -7.28 -12.52 -1.66
CA ASP A 75 -6.81 -13.27 -0.51
C ASP A 75 -5.27 -13.29 -0.50
N GLN A 76 -4.66 -13.03 0.66
CA GLN A 76 -3.22 -12.95 0.84
C GLN A 76 -2.48 -14.19 0.30
N TYR A 77 -3.05 -15.37 0.45
CA TYR A 77 -2.45 -16.66 0.07
C TYR A 77 -3.25 -17.41 -1.01
N GLY A 78 -4.36 -16.84 -1.41
CA GLY A 78 -5.32 -17.49 -2.30
C GLY A 78 -5.55 -16.73 -3.60
N GLY A 79 -6.77 -16.84 -4.10
CA GLY A 79 -7.21 -16.23 -5.36
C GLY A 79 -7.83 -14.86 -5.20
N LEU A 80 -8.47 -14.43 -6.27
CA LEU A 80 -9.21 -13.18 -6.33
C LEU A 80 -10.71 -13.44 -6.25
N TYR A 81 -11.42 -12.51 -5.61
CA TYR A 81 -12.88 -12.53 -5.49
C TYR A 81 -13.47 -11.25 -6.06
N ARG A 82 -14.63 -11.36 -6.70
CA ARG A 82 -15.39 -10.21 -7.20
C ARG A 82 -16.73 -10.13 -6.49
N LEU A 83 -17.08 -8.93 -6.03
CA LEU A 83 -18.25 -8.70 -5.23
C LEU A 83 -19.17 -7.65 -5.86
N THR A 84 -20.46 -7.94 -5.93
CA THR A 84 -21.48 -6.92 -6.16
C THR A 84 -21.90 -6.35 -4.80
N ILE A 85 -21.60 -5.08 -4.57
CA ILE A 85 -21.87 -4.42 -3.28
C ILE A 85 -23.33 -3.97 -3.24
N PRO A 86 -24.09 -4.28 -2.19
CA PRO A 86 -25.44 -3.77 -1.99
C PRO A 86 -25.48 -2.24 -1.93
N ALA A 87 -26.63 -1.67 -2.21
CA ALA A 87 -26.84 -0.23 -2.06
C ALA A 87 -26.64 0.19 -0.60
N VAL A 88 -26.20 1.43 -0.38
CA VAL A 88 -26.05 2.01 0.96
C VAL A 88 -27.40 1.95 1.71
N GLY A 89 -27.37 1.47 2.94
CA GLY A 89 -28.56 1.24 3.77
C GLY A 89 -29.21 -0.13 3.58
N ALA A 90 -28.72 -0.97 2.67
CA ALA A 90 -29.17 -2.33 2.46
C ALA A 90 -28.25 -3.38 3.11
N ALA A 91 -27.68 -3.08 4.27
CA ALA A 91 -26.71 -3.94 4.97
C ALA A 91 -27.25 -5.33 5.38
N SER A 92 -28.58 -5.53 5.34
CA SER A 92 -29.21 -6.85 5.52
C SER A 92 -29.07 -7.75 4.29
N VAL A 93 -28.71 -7.19 3.15
CA VAL A 93 -28.48 -7.92 1.89
C VAL A 93 -27.00 -8.30 1.81
N LYS A 94 -26.70 -9.59 1.82
CA LYS A 94 -25.32 -10.05 1.63
C LYS A 94 -24.82 -9.68 0.23
N PRO A 95 -23.53 -9.29 0.07
CA PRO A 95 -22.92 -9.13 -1.23
C PRO A 95 -23.01 -10.43 -2.03
N GLN A 96 -23.23 -10.32 -3.34
CA GLN A 96 -23.00 -11.46 -4.23
C GLN A 96 -21.50 -11.59 -4.47
N ILE A 97 -20.94 -12.76 -4.25
CA ILE A 97 -19.50 -13.01 -4.31
C ILE A 97 -19.23 -14.16 -5.24
N GLU A 98 -18.26 -13.96 -6.12
CA GLU A 98 -17.74 -15.02 -6.96
C GLU A 98 -16.22 -15.08 -6.84
N LYS A 99 -15.65 -16.29 -6.86
CA LYS A 99 -14.21 -16.47 -7.03
C LYS A 99 -13.88 -16.33 -8.50
N LEU A 100 -12.93 -15.46 -8.83
CA LEU A 100 -12.54 -15.23 -10.22
C LEU A 100 -11.86 -16.47 -10.80
N LYS A 101 -12.27 -16.83 -12.00
CA LYS A 101 -11.80 -17.99 -12.77
C LYS A 101 -11.15 -17.54 -14.06
N PHE A 102 -10.37 -18.42 -14.67
CA PHE A 102 -9.76 -18.19 -15.97
C PHE A 102 -10.52 -18.97 -17.04
N GLY A 103 -11.24 -18.26 -17.90
CA GLY A 103 -12.03 -18.83 -19.00
C GLY A 103 -13.10 -19.82 -18.54
N LYS A 104 -13.69 -20.51 -19.50
CA LYS A 104 -14.71 -21.55 -19.24
C LYS A 104 -14.03 -22.86 -18.85
N GLY A 105 -14.33 -23.36 -17.65
CA GLY A 105 -13.89 -24.68 -17.18
C GLY A 105 -12.58 -24.72 -16.38
N VAL A 106 -12.00 -23.59 -16.02
CA VAL A 106 -10.83 -23.51 -15.14
C VAL A 106 -11.26 -23.01 -13.76
N ASP A 107 -10.96 -23.75 -12.70
CA ASP A 107 -11.45 -23.46 -11.34
C ASP A 107 -10.81 -22.26 -10.66
N THR A 108 -9.71 -21.73 -11.17
CA THR A 108 -9.02 -20.57 -10.61
C THR A 108 -8.40 -19.70 -11.69
N LEU A 109 -8.29 -18.40 -11.41
CA LEU A 109 -7.57 -17.46 -12.27
C LEU A 109 -6.04 -17.75 -12.34
N GLY A 110 -5.49 -18.57 -11.45
CA GLY A 110 -4.05 -18.86 -11.40
C GLY A 110 -3.21 -17.66 -10.97
N ILE A 111 -3.82 -16.60 -10.48
CA ILE A 111 -3.21 -15.42 -9.84
C ILE A 111 -3.68 -15.34 -8.40
N GLY A 112 -2.73 -15.13 -7.49
CA GLY A 112 -2.96 -14.86 -6.07
C GLY A 112 -1.75 -14.16 -5.48
N ASN A 113 -1.69 -14.09 -4.16
CA ASN A 113 -0.68 -13.28 -3.47
C ASN A 113 -0.64 -11.84 -4.03
N ALA A 114 -1.79 -11.31 -4.41
CA ALA A 114 -1.92 -9.98 -4.99
C ALA A 114 -1.92 -8.94 -3.87
N HIS A 115 -0.87 -8.13 -3.79
CA HIS A 115 -0.74 -7.05 -2.81
C HIS A 115 -1.17 -5.70 -3.36
N GLY A 116 -1.25 -5.55 -4.68
CA GLY A 116 -1.78 -4.37 -5.34
C GLY A 116 -2.60 -4.75 -6.56
N MET A 117 -3.72 -4.07 -6.75
CA MET A 117 -4.60 -4.28 -7.90
C MET A 117 -5.12 -2.96 -8.44
N LEU A 118 -5.21 -2.86 -9.75
CA LEU A 118 -5.78 -1.71 -10.45
C LEU A 118 -6.59 -2.19 -11.65
N TYR A 119 -7.86 -1.81 -11.72
CA TYR A 119 -8.65 -1.99 -12.95
C TYR A 119 -8.59 -0.70 -13.77
N ALA A 120 -7.98 -0.76 -14.94
CA ALA A 120 -7.85 0.34 -15.88
C ALA A 120 -7.59 -0.21 -17.28
N PHE A 121 -7.83 0.59 -18.32
CA PHE A 121 -7.55 0.20 -19.71
C PHE A 121 -8.16 -1.17 -20.09
N ASN A 122 -9.40 -1.40 -19.66
CA ASN A 122 -10.13 -2.67 -19.83
C ASN A 122 -9.30 -3.89 -19.39
N SER A 123 -8.59 -3.77 -18.30
CA SER A 123 -7.69 -4.80 -17.78
C SER A 123 -7.58 -4.72 -16.27
N LEU A 124 -7.38 -5.84 -15.62
CA LEU A 124 -6.97 -5.91 -14.24
C LEU A 124 -5.45 -6.06 -14.19
N TYR A 125 -4.76 -5.07 -13.62
CA TYR A 125 -3.34 -5.14 -13.32
C TYR A 125 -3.16 -5.66 -11.91
N VAL A 126 -2.23 -6.61 -11.73
CA VAL A 126 -2.04 -7.31 -10.46
C VAL A 126 -0.56 -7.33 -10.11
N MET A 127 -0.22 -6.73 -8.97
CA MET A 127 1.09 -6.82 -8.33
C MET A 127 1.13 -8.10 -7.49
N VAL A 128 1.81 -9.12 -7.99
CA VAL A 128 1.99 -10.39 -7.30
C VAL A 128 3.24 -10.32 -6.43
N ASN A 129 3.08 -10.66 -5.14
CA ASN A 129 4.14 -10.75 -4.15
C ASN A 129 4.23 -12.19 -3.66
N ALA A 130 4.84 -13.05 -4.45
CA ALA A 130 4.91 -14.47 -4.19
C ALA A 130 6.36 -14.95 -4.17
N ARG A 131 6.67 -15.85 -3.24
CA ARG A 131 7.92 -16.59 -3.28
C ARG A 131 8.08 -17.27 -4.63
N ALA A 132 9.22 -17.03 -5.28
CA ALA A 132 9.62 -17.86 -6.39
C ALA A 132 9.65 -19.31 -5.90
N THR A 133 8.77 -20.14 -6.43
CA THR A 133 8.80 -21.56 -6.14
C THR A 133 10.12 -22.11 -6.68
N LYS A 134 11.05 -22.43 -5.77
CA LYS A 134 12.27 -23.15 -6.18
C LYS A 134 11.83 -24.43 -6.90
N PRO A 135 12.46 -24.80 -8.04
CA PRO A 135 12.21 -26.08 -8.67
C PRO A 135 12.32 -27.19 -7.61
N GLY A 136 11.27 -27.99 -7.43
CA GLY A 136 11.21 -29.04 -6.41
C GLY A 136 10.60 -28.66 -5.06
N SER A 137 10.10 -27.44 -4.86
CA SER A 137 9.35 -27.09 -3.65
C SER A 137 8.01 -27.82 -3.63
N VAL A 138 7.71 -28.48 -2.50
CA VAL A 138 6.47 -29.23 -2.30
C VAL A 138 5.31 -28.22 -2.16
N ARG A 139 4.29 -28.38 -3.00
CA ARG A 139 3.01 -27.66 -2.86
C ARG A 139 2.38 -27.95 -1.51
N THR A 140 1.79 -26.96 -0.89
CA THR A 140 0.88 -27.17 0.25
C THR A 140 -0.27 -28.07 -0.23
N PRO A 141 -0.47 -29.25 0.40
CA PRO A 141 -1.56 -30.15 0.01
C PRO A 141 -2.91 -29.40 0.08
N GLY A 142 -3.70 -29.48 -1.00
CA GLY A 142 -5.03 -28.90 -1.08
C GLY A 142 -5.15 -27.56 -1.83
N SER A 143 -4.06 -26.93 -2.24
CA SER A 143 -4.17 -25.77 -3.13
C SER A 143 -4.06 -26.18 -4.61
N ASN A 144 -5.15 -26.08 -5.35
CA ASN A 144 -5.15 -26.19 -6.82
C ASN A 144 -4.50 -24.96 -7.49
N PHE A 145 -3.86 -24.12 -6.70
CA PHE A 145 -3.27 -22.86 -7.11
C PHE A 145 -1.77 -23.06 -7.37
N THR A 146 -1.33 -22.76 -8.58
CA THR A 146 0.10 -22.63 -8.89
C THR A 146 0.46 -21.15 -8.76
N PRO A 147 1.15 -20.74 -7.68
CA PRO A 147 1.53 -19.35 -7.52
C PRO A 147 2.42 -18.94 -8.69
N ARG A 148 2.13 -17.82 -9.31
CA ARG A 148 3.02 -17.15 -10.23
C ARG A 148 4.07 -16.42 -9.42
N GLY A 149 5.28 -16.28 -9.93
CA GLY A 149 6.35 -15.51 -9.28
C GLY A 149 5.99 -14.02 -9.12
N SER A 150 6.74 -13.33 -8.26
CA SER A 150 6.60 -11.88 -8.09
C SER A 150 6.71 -11.14 -9.41
N GLY A 151 5.84 -10.17 -9.63
CA GLY A 151 5.82 -9.40 -10.86
C GLY A 151 4.53 -8.61 -11.07
N LEU A 152 4.51 -7.86 -12.14
CA LEU A 152 3.31 -7.20 -12.64
C LEU A 152 2.67 -8.06 -13.72
N TYR A 153 1.40 -8.37 -13.52
CA TYR A 153 0.58 -9.12 -14.46
C TYR A 153 -0.58 -8.27 -14.95
N ARG A 154 -0.95 -8.45 -16.22
CA ARG A 154 -2.15 -7.89 -16.84
C ARG A 154 -3.12 -9.01 -17.16
N VAL A 155 -4.36 -8.87 -16.71
CA VAL A 155 -5.43 -9.85 -16.86
C VAL A 155 -6.57 -9.21 -17.65
N GLN A 156 -7.03 -9.88 -18.70
CA GLN A 156 -7.97 -9.33 -19.67
C GLN A 156 -9.11 -10.30 -19.94
N ASP A 157 -10.28 -9.73 -20.17
CA ASP A 157 -11.44 -10.32 -20.83
C ASP A 157 -11.39 -9.85 -22.29
N LEU A 158 -11.12 -10.75 -23.23
CA LEU A 158 -10.93 -10.39 -24.64
C LEU A 158 -12.20 -10.57 -25.46
N ASP A 159 -13.09 -11.49 -25.08
CA ASP A 159 -14.32 -11.78 -25.79
C ASP A 159 -15.54 -11.05 -25.20
N GLY A 160 -15.39 -10.39 -24.05
CA GLY A 160 -16.43 -9.56 -23.44
C GLY A 160 -17.50 -10.37 -22.70
N ASP A 161 -17.23 -11.61 -22.33
CA ASP A 161 -18.17 -12.49 -21.64
C ASP A 161 -18.15 -12.32 -20.11
N ASP A 162 -17.40 -11.33 -19.61
CA ASP A 162 -17.23 -11.00 -18.20
C ASP A 162 -16.37 -12.02 -17.41
N GLN A 163 -15.63 -12.87 -18.12
CA GLN A 163 -14.61 -13.76 -17.57
C GLN A 163 -13.24 -13.36 -18.08
N PHE A 164 -12.22 -13.60 -17.28
CA PHE A 164 -10.85 -13.34 -17.73
C PHE A 164 -10.34 -14.53 -18.53
N ASP A 165 -9.80 -14.27 -19.71
CA ASP A 165 -9.32 -15.30 -20.65
C ASP A 165 -7.84 -15.15 -21.03
N LYS A 166 -7.20 -14.03 -20.64
CA LYS A 166 -5.77 -13.79 -20.90
C LYS A 166 -5.03 -13.24 -19.69
N ILE A 167 -3.89 -13.85 -19.37
CA ILE A 167 -2.93 -13.37 -18.37
C ILE A 167 -1.59 -13.14 -19.06
N THR A 168 -1.06 -11.93 -18.93
CA THR A 168 0.25 -11.54 -19.47
C THR A 168 1.16 -11.13 -18.33
N LEU A 169 2.34 -11.75 -18.20
CA LEU A 169 3.42 -11.24 -17.35
C LEU A 169 4.04 -10.03 -18.06
N MET A 170 3.87 -8.85 -17.48
CA MET A 170 4.42 -7.60 -18.03
C MET A 170 5.87 -7.40 -17.60
N LYS A 171 6.18 -7.69 -16.35
CA LYS A 171 7.55 -7.66 -15.82
C LYS A 171 7.69 -8.58 -14.61
N GLU A 172 8.73 -9.39 -14.59
CA GLU A 172 9.12 -10.18 -13.44
C GLU A 172 9.90 -9.32 -12.45
N PHE A 173 9.70 -9.57 -11.13
CA PHE A 173 10.44 -8.91 -10.07
C PHE A 173 11.26 -9.92 -9.28
N VAL A 174 12.49 -9.53 -8.98
CA VAL A 174 13.34 -10.24 -8.01
C VAL A 174 13.05 -9.64 -6.64
N GLY A 175 12.16 -10.28 -5.90
CA GLY A 175 11.73 -9.78 -4.59
C GLY A 175 10.45 -10.44 -4.12
N GLU A 176 10.28 -10.50 -2.80
CA GLU A 176 9.15 -11.17 -2.18
C GLU A 176 8.98 -10.76 -0.71
N GLY A 177 7.88 -11.19 -0.10
CA GLY A 177 7.66 -11.12 1.33
C GLY A 177 7.15 -9.77 1.80
N GLU A 178 7.39 -9.48 3.06
CA GLU A 178 6.83 -8.31 3.75
C GLU A 178 7.20 -6.98 3.07
N HIS A 179 8.41 -6.88 2.54
CA HIS A 179 8.90 -5.70 1.82
C HIS A 179 8.98 -5.93 0.30
N GLY A 180 8.12 -6.79 -0.21
CA GLY A 180 8.03 -7.14 -1.62
C GLY A 180 7.33 -6.09 -2.49
N PRO A 181 6.81 -6.52 -3.66
CA PRO A 181 5.93 -5.69 -4.48
C PRO A 181 4.61 -5.37 -3.75
N HIS A 182 4.16 -4.10 -3.83
CA HIS A 182 2.99 -3.63 -3.13
C HIS A 182 1.97 -2.97 -4.05
N SER A 183 1.73 -1.67 -3.92
CA SER A 183 0.61 -0.98 -4.53
C SER A 183 0.82 -0.57 -5.99
N ILE A 184 -0.28 -0.32 -6.67
CA ILE A 184 -0.37 0.13 -8.06
C ILE A 184 -1.56 1.09 -8.19
N ILE A 185 -1.35 2.24 -8.81
CA ILE A 185 -2.38 3.26 -9.02
C ILE A 185 -2.34 3.86 -10.42
N LEU A 186 -3.46 4.40 -10.86
CA LEU A 186 -3.58 5.13 -12.11
C LEU A 186 -3.02 6.56 -11.95
N SER A 187 -2.32 7.07 -12.98
CA SER A 187 -1.90 8.47 -13.04
C SER A 187 -3.10 9.44 -13.05
N PRO A 188 -2.96 10.69 -12.58
CA PRO A 188 -4.06 11.66 -12.58
C PRO A 188 -4.65 11.95 -13.97
N ASP A 189 -3.84 11.92 -15.00
CA ASP A 189 -4.25 12.10 -16.39
C ASP A 189 -4.81 10.83 -17.05
N LYS A 190 -4.82 9.71 -16.29
CA LYS A 190 -5.31 8.39 -16.70
C LYS A 190 -4.59 7.80 -17.92
N LYS A 191 -3.32 8.14 -18.15
CA LYS A 191 -2.55 7.65 -19.29
C LYS A 191 -1.45 6.67 -18.94
N SER A 192 -1.05 6.62 -17.69
CA SER A 192 0.02 5.76 -17.21
C SER A 192 -0.30 5.17 -15.84
N ILE A 193 0.55 4.28 -15.38
CA ILE A 193 0.38 3.54 -14.16
C ILE A 193 1.61 3.77 -13.28
N TYR A 194 1.40 4.05 -11.98
CA TYR A 194 2.44 4.10 -10.98
C TYR A 194 2.39 2.87 -10.11
N LEU A 195 3.54 2.33 -9.76
CA LEU A 195 3.67 1.16 -8.89
C LEU A 195 4.83 1.33 -7.91
N ILE A 196 4.71 0.64 -6.78
CA ILE A 196 5.66 0.73 -5.68
C ILE A 196 6.07 -0.65 -5.17
N SER A 197 7.32 -0.76 -4.76
CA SER A 197 7.87 -1.95 -4.11
C SER A 197 8.74 -1.56 -2.92
N GLY A 198 8.75 -2.40 -1.89
CA GLY A 198 9.63 -2.27 -0.75
C GLY A 198 11.06 -2.72 -1.06
N ASN A 199 11.96 -2.57 -0.10
CA ASN A 199 13.40 -2.80 -0.26
C ASN A 199 13.83 -4.27 -0.42
N HIS A 200 12.89 -5.23 -0.35
CA HIS A 200 13.12 -6.63 -0.72
C HIS A 200 12.84 -6.91 -2.20
N THR A 201 12.60 -5.87 -3.00
CA THR A 201 12.39 -5.99 -4.43
C THR A 201 13.44 -5.19 -5.17
N ASP A 202 14.31 -5.88 -5.89
CA ASP A 202 15.35 -5.22 -6.70
C ASP A 202 14.70 -4.33 -7.76
N VAL A 203 15.36 -3.21 -8.07
CA VAL A 203 14.93 -2.35 -9.19
C VAL A 203 15.15 -3.14 -10.49
N PRO A 204 14.08 -3.50 -11.20
CA PRO A 204 14.24 -4.21 -12.48
C PRO A 204 14.85 -3.27 -13.53
N PRO A 205 15.33 -3.82 -14.66
CA PRO A 205 15.77 -2.98 -15.77
C PRO A 205 14.65 -2.01 -16.19
N MET A 206 14.99 -0.72 -16.21
CA MET A 206 14.11 0.38 -16.64
C MET A 206 14.62 1.00 -17.93
N ASP A 207 13.69 1.55 -18.73
CA ASP A 207 14.04 2.25 -19.97
C ASP A 207 14.55 3.67 -19.67
N ALA A 208 14.08 4.28 -18.58
CA ALA A 208 14.52 5.59 -18.12
C ALA A 208 14.65 5.64 -16.59
N TYR A 209 15.52 6.55 -16.13
CA TYR A 209 15.81 6.76 -14.72
C TYR A 209 15.82 8.27 -14.45
N ARG A 210 15.00 8.70 -13.49
CA ARG A 210 15.04 10.10 -13.03
C ARG A 210 16.06 10.33 -11.94
N LEU A 211 16.56 9.25 -11.32
CA LEU A 211 17.63 9.27 -10.35
C LEU A 211 18.95 8.81 -11.00
N PRO A 212 20.10 9.34 -10.58
CA PRO A 212 21.41 8.78 -10.95
C PRO A 212 21.54 7.34 -10.48
N LYS A 213 22.28 6.51 -11.24
CA LYS A 213 22.55 5.10 -10.87
C LYS A 213 23.91 4.98 -10.14
N ASN A 214 24.13 5.80 -9.15
CA ASN A 214 25.40 5.88 -8.43
C ASN A 214 25.30 5.37 -6.98
N TRP A 215 24.29 4.60 -6.66
CA TRP A 215 24.04 4.13 -5.28
C TRP A 215 25.18 3.34 -4.65
N GLN A 216 26.06 2.74 -5.46
CA GLN A 216 27.23 2.00 -4.98
C GLN A 216 28.35 2.92 -4.50
N GLU A 217 28.40 4.15 -4.97
CA GLU A 217 29.41 5.15 -4.60
C GLU A 217 29.18 5.68 -3.18
N ASP A 218 27.99 5.47 -2.64
CA ASP A 218 27.60 5.95 -1.31
C ASP A 218 28.23 5.15 -0.17
N ASN A 219 28.86 4.02 -0.46
CA ASN A 219 29.39 3.11 0.54
C ASN A 219 30.90 3.32 0.70
N ILE A 220 31.31 4.29 1.52
CA ILE A 220 32.71 4.51 1.90
C ILE A 220 33.23 3.37 2.78
N PHE A 221 32.36 2.73 3.56
CA PHE A 221 32.70 1.64 4.46
C PHE A 221 32.07 0.32 3.99
N PRO A 222 32.61 -0.84 4.41
CA PRO A 222 31.95 -2.12 4.19
C PRO A 222 30.52 -2.09 4.67
N LEU A 223 29.62 -2.66 3.89
CA LEU A 223 28.21 -2.74 4.26
C LEU A 223 28.05 -3.55 5.55
N ILE A 224 27.46 -2.92 6.56
CA ILE A 224 27.08 -3.56 7.80
C ILE A 224 25.68 -4.16 7.58
N LYS A 225 25.59 -5.47 7.67
CA LYS A 225 24.29 -6.15 7.58
C LYS A 225 23.43 -5.82 8.77
N ASP A 226 22.15 -5.61 8.55
CA ASP A 226 21.17 -5.49 9.62
C ASP A 226 21.16 -6.77 10.48
N PRO A 227 21.51 -6.72 11.77
CA PRO A 227 21.58 -7.90 12.62
C PRO A 227 20.23 -8.55 12.88
N ARG A 228 19.11 -7.84 12.64
CA ARG A 228 17.75 -8.35 12.77
C ARG A 228 17.18 -8.95 11.51
N GLY A 229 17.87 -8.87 10.39
CA GLY A 229 17.58 -9.67 9.23
C GLY A 229 16.63 -9.06 8.19
N HIS A 230 16.15 -7.85 8.37
CA HIS A 230 15.40 -7.18 7.32
C HIS A 230 16.37 -6.62 6.26
N ALA A 231 16.36 -7.19 5.06
CA ALA A 231 17.17 -6.78 3.92
C ALA A 231 18.69 -6.95 4.10
N ASN A 232 19.12 -8.02 4.74
CA ASN A 232 20.55 -8.34 4.93
C ASN A 232 21.34 -8.51 3.65
N ASP A 233 20.69 -8.89 2.57
CA ASP A 233 21.23 -9.20 1.26
C ASP A 233 20.88 -8.13 0.21
N ARG A 234 20.25 -7.02 0.63
CA ARG A 234 19.79 -5.96 -0.26
C ARG A 234 20.66 -4.73 -0.15
N TYR A 235 20.81 -4.04 -1.26
CA TYR A 235 21.59 -2.83 -1.41
C TYR A 235 20.71 -1.65 -1.80
N ALA A 236 21.27 -0.42 -1.71
CA ALA A 236 20.62 0.74 -2.27
C ALA A 236 20.22 0.50 -3.75
N PRO A 237 19.11 1.08 -4.20
CA PRO A 237 18.38 2.19 -3.57
C PRO A 237 17.28 1.75 -2.59
N GLY A 238 17.07 0.47 -2.32
CA GLY A 238 15.98 0.00 -1.50
C GLY A 238 14.63 0.04 -2.23
N GLY A 239 13.55 0.44 -1.52
CA GLY A 239 12.23 0.55 -2.11
C GLY A 239 12.17 1.64 -3.18
N TRP A 240 11.32 1.44 -4.18
CA TRP A 240 11.29 2.27 -5.39
C TRP A 240 9.88 2.46 -5.94
N ILE A 241 9.70 3.55 -6.70
CA ILE A 241 8.47 3.88 -7.43
C ILE A 241 8.80 4.00 -8.91
N ALA A 242 8.00 3.34 -9.75
CA ALA A 242 8.10 3.44 -11.19
C ALA A 242 6.80 3.94 -11.83
N ASN A 243 6.93 4.56 -12.99
CA ASN A 243 5.84 4.86 -13.91
C ASN A 243 5.97 3.98 -15.15
N ILE A 244 4.83 3.47 -15.64
CA ILE A 244 4.79 2.61 -16.83
C ILE A 244 3.65 3.01 -17.77
N ASP A 245 3.80 2.73 -19.05
CA ASP A 245 2.67 2.77 -19.99
C ASP A 245 1.72 1.58 -19.77
N PRO A 246 0.45 1.66 -20.24
CA PRO A 246 -0.53 0.60 -20.02
C PRO A 246 -0.15 -0.77 -20.60
N GLU A 247 0.71 -0.82 -21.60
CA GLU A 247 1.22 -2.06 -22.21
C GLU A 247 2.47 -2.60 -21.54
N GLY A 248 3.05 -1.84 -20.58
CA GLY A 248 4.28 -2.21 -19.88
C GLY A 248 5.53 -2.24 -20.77
N LYS A 249 5.53 -1.48 -21.87
CA LYS A 249 6.65 -1.38 -22.81
C LYS A 249 7.67 -0.34 -22.40
N LYS A 250 7.25 0.66 -21.62
CA LYS A 250 8.11 1.74 -21.13
C LYS A 250 8.06 1.76 -19.62
N TRP A 251 9.23 1.67 -18.99
CA TRP A 251 9.41 1.67 -17.55
C TRP A 251 10.33 2.79 -17.15
N GLU A 252 9.88 3.67 -16.30
CA GLU A 252 10.66 4.80 -15.79
C GLU A 252 10.74 4.76 -14.28
N LEU A 253 11.96 4.76 -13.71
CA LEU A 253 12.18 4.92 -12.28
C LEU A 253 11.98 6.38 -11.89
N ILE A 254 11.02 6.64 -11.02
CA ILE A 254 10.62 7.98 -10.60
C ILE A 254 11.31 8.40 -9.31
N SER A 255 11.36 7.51 -8.32
CA SER A 255 11.85 7.78 -6.97
C SER A 255 12.32 6.51 -6.30
N ALA A 256 13.20 6.61 -5.33
CA ALA A 256 13.72 5.49 -4.56
C ALA A 256 14.18 5.89 -3.15
N GLY A 257 14.82 4.97 -2.43
CA GLY A 257 15.36 5.24 -1.10
C GLY A 257 14.37 4.98 0.03
N TYR A 258 13.35 4.18 -0.21
CA TYR A 258 12.37 3.76 0.81
C TYR A 258 12.79 2.46 1.49
N ARG A 259 12.27 2.22 2.71
CA ARG A 259 12.41 0.92 3.37
C ARG A 259 11.31 -0.03 2.92
N ASN A 260 10.11 0.18 3.38
CA ASN A 260 8.94 -0.59 3.00
C ASN A 260 7.78 0.36 2.71
N ALA A 261 7.95 1.13 1.63
CA ALA A 261 6.89 1.98 1.13
C ALA A 261 5.74 1.09 0.64
N PHE A 262 4.60 1.15 1.35
CA PHE A 262 3.53 0.19 1.16
C PHE A 262 2.50 0.67 0.15
N ASP A 263 2.09 1.95 0.24
CA ASP A 263 1.05 2.49 -0.63
C ASP A 263 1.35 3.93 -1.05
N ILE A 264 0.79 4.33 -2.19
CA ILE A 264 0.95 5.64 -2.82
C ILE A 264 -0.39 6.22 -3.21
N ALA A 265 -0.50 7.53 -3.16
CA ALA A 265 -1.70 8.24 -3.60
C ALA A 265 -1.38 9.61 -4.20
N PHE A 266 -2.12 10.00 -5.21
CA PHE A 266 -2.13 11.38 -5.71
C PHE A 266 -3.12 12.21 -4.89
N ASN A 267 -2.72 13.40 -4.45
CA ASN A 267 -3.61 14.37 -3.84
C ASN A 267 -4.55 15.03 -4.89
N GLU A 268 -5.30 16.02 -4.48
CA GLU A 268 -6.24 16.74 -5.36
C GLU A 268 -5.56 17.55 -6.48
N THR A 269 -4.32 17.97 -6.24
CA THR A 269 -3.51 18.76 -7.20
C THR A 269 -2.68 17.89 -8.12
N GLY A 270 -2.63 16.58 -7.89
CA GLY A 270 -1.88 15.63 -8.70
C GLY A 270 -0.46 15.40 -8.20
N ASP A 271 -0.13 15.84 -6.98
CA ASP A 271 1.14 15.51 -6.35
C ASP A 271 1.10 14.12 -5.75
N LEU A 272 2.17 13.35 -5.93
CA LEU A 272 2.26 11.97 -5.46
C LEU A 272 2.83 11.92 -4.05
N PHE A 273 2.20 11.12 -3.21
CA PHE A 273 2.63 10.84 -1.84
C PHE A 273 2.80 9.34 -1.61
N VAL A 274 3.68 9.00 -0.67
CA VAL A 274 3.97 7.62 -0.27
C VAL A 274 3.96 7.50 1.24
N TYR A 275 3.47 6.37 1.75
CA TYR A 275 3.55 6.00 3.15
C TYR A 275 4.62 4.92 3.31
N ASP A 276 5.77 5.29 3.91
CA ASP A 276 6.95 4.44 4.12
C ASP A 276 7.03 3.97 5.58
N ALA A 277 7.40 2.72 5.78
CA ALA A 277 7.48 2.09 7.08
C ALA A 277 8.61 2.66 7.95
N ASP A 278 8.52 2.40 9.24
CA ASP A 278 9.55 2.73 10.22
C ASP A 278 10.80 1.83 10.08
N MET A 279 11.84 2.17 10.82
CA MET A 279 13.00 1.32 11.05
C MET A 279 13.23 1.23 12.55
N GLU A 280 13.36 0.04 13.06
CA GLU A 280 13.62 -0.21 14.47
C GLU A 280 15.12 -0.34 14.77
N TRP A 281 15.94 -0.50 13.75
CA TRP A 281 17.38 -0.74 13.83
C TRP A 281 18.14 0.17 12.87
N ASP A 282 19.25 0.71 13.36
CA ASP A 282 20.16 1.56 12.63
C ASP A 282 21.60 1.30 13.10
N PHE A 283 22.58 1.29 12.19
CA PHE A 283 23.98 1.00 12.51
C PHE A 283 24.19 -0.30 13.28
N GLY A 284 23.34 -1.30 13.09
CA GLY A 284 23.39 -2.55 13.85
C GLY A 284 22.92 -2.43 15.30
N LEU A 285 22.30 -1.34 15.69
CA LEU A 285 21.80 -1.06 17.03
C LEU A 285 20.28 -0.79 17.00
N PRO A 286 19.56 -0.99 18.11
CA PRO A 286 18.16 -0.60 18.22
C PRO A 286 18.04 0.94 18.18
N TRP A 287 17.86 1.48 17.03
CA TRP A 287 17.75 2.91 16.77
C TRP A 287 16.52 3.18 15.91
N TYR A 288 15.50 3.75 16.51
CA TYR A 288 14.21 3.93 15.89
C TYR A 288 14.16 5.10 14.89
N ARG A 289 13.59 4.86 13.72
CA ARG A 289 13.19 5.86 12.74
C ARG A 289 11.69 5.71 12.47
N PRO A 290 10.88 6.79 12.51
CA PRO A 290 9.42 6.70 12.41
C PRO A 290 8.94 6.31 11.02
N THR A 291 7.71 5.79 10.96
CA THR A 291 6.92 5.77 9.72
C THR A 291 6.74 7.19 9.23
N ARG A 292 6.66 7.37 7.92
CA ARG A 292 6.69 8.70 7.31
C ARG A 292 5.85 8.82 6.06
N ILE A 293 5.25 9.98 5.86
CA ILE A 293 4.67 10.39 4.58
C ILE A 293 5.71 11.22 3.82
N CYS A 294 6.02 10.81 2.61
CA CYS A 294 6.94 11.55 1.73
C CYS A 294 6.20 12.09 0.51
N HIS A 295 6.56 13.30 0.08
CA HIS A 295 6.09 13.89 -1.16
C HIS A 295 7.00 13.46 -2.30
N VAL A 296 6.52 12.59 -3.15
CA VAL A 296 7.31 11.98 -4.23
C VAL A 296 7.46 12.96 -5.39
N THR A 297 8.62 13.60 -5.46
CA THR A 297 8.99 14.45 -6.60
C THR A 297 9.81 13.66 -7.63
N SER A 298 9.89 14.18 -8.84
CA SER A 298 10.68 13.57 -9.92
C SER A 298 12.16 13.47 -9.54
N GLY A 299 12.69 12.25 -9.48
CA GLY A 299 14.08 12.00 -9.10
C GLY A 299 14.38 12.10 -7.62
N SER A 300 13.34 12.05 -6.77
CA SER A 300 13.53 12.10 -5.32
C SER A 300 14.13 10.81 -4.76
N GLU A 301 14.98 10.96 -3.72
CA GLU A 301 15.61 9.89 -2.99
C GLU A 301 15.41 10.11 -1.48
N TYR A 302 15.11 9.02 -0.75
CA TYR A 302 14.70 9.09 0.67
C TYR A 302 15.66 8.34 1.60
N GLY A 303 16.86 8.02 1.11
CA GLY A 303 18.05 7.72 1.89
C GLY A 303 18.09 6.35 2.57
N TRP A 304 17.27 5.38 2.19
CA TRP A 304 17.43 4.05 2.75
C TRP A 304 18.78 3.43 2.31
N ARG A 305 19.51 2.86 3.29
CA ARG A 305 20.77 2.14 3.05
C ARG A 305 20.86 0.93 3.98
N THR A 306 21.37 -0.19 3.46
CA THR A 306 21.58 -1.40 4.25
C THR A 306 22.61 -1.16 5.36
N GLY A 307 22.21 -1.45 6.60
CA GLY A 307 23.11 -1.38 7.77
C GLY A 307 23.47 0.02 8.25
N ASN A 308 23.28 1.02 7.39
CA ASN A 308 23.47 2.44 7.69
C ASN A 308 22.14 3.20 7.74
N SER A 309 21.05 2.46 7.72
CA SER A 309 19.68 2.94 7.83
C SER A 309 19.23 3.96 6.79
N LYS A 310 18.59 5.00 7.26
CA LYS A 310 18.19 6.16 6.46
C LYS A 310 19.25 7.25 6.63
N TRP A 311 19.80 7.73 5.54
CA TRP A 311 20.69 8.86 5.52
C TRP A 311 20.06 10.08 6.19
N SER A 312 20.90 10.92 6.74
CA SER A 312 20.46 12.19 7.31
C SER A 312 19.87 13.09 6.22
N THR A 313 18.76 13.75 6.54
CA THR A 313 18.14 14.78 5.70
C THR A 313 18.99 16.05 5.56
N THR A 314 20.18 16.08 6.16
CA THR A 314 21.18 17.12 5.93
C THR A 314 21.96 16.92 4.63
N TYR A 315 21.93 15.74 4.05
CA TYR A 315 22.48 15.49 2.72
C TYR A 315 21.55 16.06 1.65
N PRO A 316 22.08 16.80 0.67
CA PRO A 316 21.24 17.52 -0.31
C PRO A 316 20.42 16.61 -1.23
N ASP A 317 20.84 15.37 -1.43
CA ASP A 317 20.19 14.37 -2.28
C ASP A 317 19.28 13.42 -1.50
N ASN A 318 19.15 13.60 -0.18
CA ASN A 318 18.20 12.86 0.65
C ASN A 318 17.07 13.79 1.11
N LEU A 319 15.90 13.65 0.54
CA LEU A 319 14.77 14.51 0.87
C LEU A 319 14.15 14.16 2.25
N PRO A 320 13.72 15.18 3.01
CA PRO A 320 12.98 14.95 4.24
C PRO A 320 11.56 14.47 3.95
N PRO A 321 10.93 13.74 4.89
CA PRO A 321 9.50 13.50 4.82
C PRO A 321 8.70 14.79 5.04
N VAL A 322 7.47 14.81 4.54
CA VAL A 322 6.50 15.89 4.86
C VAL A 322 6.00 15.73 6.29
N LEU A 323 5.87 14.48 6.75
CA LEU A 323 5.36 14.15 8.07
C LEU A 323 6.01 12.87 8.59
N ASN A 324 6.53 12.92 9.80
CA ASN A 324 6.86 11.74 10.60
C ASN A 324 5.65 11.40 11.46
N ILE A 325 5.17 10.16 11.39
CA ILE A 325 3.98 9.72 12.12
C ILE A 325 4.38 9.12 13.48
N GLY A 326 5.25 8.13 13.48
CA GLY A 326 5.66 7.42 14.70
C GLY A 326 5.83 5.94 14.44
N GLN A 327 5.66 5.13 15.49
CA GLN A 327 5.60 3.69 15.35
C GLN A 327 4.36 3.31 14.54
N GLY A 328 4.50 2.32 13.67
CA GLY A 328 3.38 1.85 12.90
C GLY A 328 3.76 0.90 11.79
N SER A 329 2.73 0.35 11.16
CA SER A 329 2.83 -0.51 9.98
C SER A 329 1.89 0.03 8.90
N PRO A 330 2.41 0.71 7.90
CA PRO A 330 1.61 1.24 6.79
C PRO A 330 0.80 0.14 6.09
N THR A 331 -0.49 0.39 5.89
CA THR A 331 -1.36 -0.54 5.17
C THR A 331 -2.04 0.08 3.96
N SER A 332 -2.28 1.39 3.96
CA SER A 332 -2.82 2.08 2.79
C SER A 332 -2.63 3.59 2.89
N LEU A 333 -2.63 4.24 1.73
CA LEU A 333 -2.69 5.68 1.57
C LEU A 333 -3.74 6.02 0.50
N LEU A 334 -4.75 6.81 0.83
CA LEU A 334 -5.87 7.09 -0.05
C LEU A 334 -6.15 8.58 -0.16
N SER A 335 -6.34 9.09 -1.37
CA SER A 335 -6.87 10.42 -1.59
C SER A 335 -8.38 10.44 -1.39
N LEU A 336 -8.86 11.40 -0.61
CA LEU A 336 -10.30 11.60 -0.39
C LEU A 336 -10.96 12.52 -1.43
N ARG A 337 -10.24 12.92 -2.46
CA ARG A 337 -10.73 13.79 -3.54
C ARG A 337 -12.06 13.33 -4.12
N ASP A 338 -12.15 12.05 -4.46
CA ASP A 338 -13.30 11.45 -5.12
C ASP A 338 -14.23 10.69 -4.15
N ALA A 339 -13.87 10.64 -2.86
CA ALA A 339 -14.67 9.99 -1.83
C ALA A 339 -16.01 10.73 -1.61
N LYS A 340 -17.07 9.99 -1.29
CA LYS A 340 -18.39 10.58 -0.94
C LYS A 340 -18.42 11.11 0.51
N PHE A 341 -17.32 11.73 0.95
CA PHE A 341 -17.17 12.34 2.26
C PHE A 341 -17.51 13.84 2.23
N PRO A 342 -17.81 14.46 3.38
CA PRO A 342 -18.04 15.90 3.47
C PRO A 342 -16.89 16.72 2.85
N ALA A 343 -17.21 17.88 2.28
CA ALA A 343 -16.29 18.71 1.52
C ALA A 343 -14.97 19.03 2.25
N LYS A 344 -15.01 19.17 3.58
CA LYS A 344 -13.82 19.45 4.40
C LYS A 344 -12.71 18.37 4.30
N TYR A 345 -13.05 17.14 3.90
CA TYR A 345 -12.09 16.04 3.76
C TYR A 345 -11.56 15.87 2.34
N LYS A 346 -12.16 16.53 1.33
CA LYS A 346 -11.79 16.32 -0.09
C LYS A 346 -10.33 16.63 -0.42
N LYS A 347 -9.71 17.50 0.37
CA LYS A 347 -8.29 17.89 0.21
C LYS A 347 -7.32 17.08 1.08
N SER A 348 -7.80 15.99 1.67
CA SER A 348 -7.01 15.19 2.59
C SER A 348 -6.53 13.89 1.95
N LEU A 349 -5.39 13.41 2.42
CA LEU A 349 -4.98 12.02 2.30
C LEU A 349 -5.39 11.29 3.59
N LEU A 350 -5.83 10.06 3.45
CA LEU A 350 -6.12 9.16 4.56
C LEU A 350 -5.04 8.07 4.58
N ALA A 351 -4.27 8.03 5.65
CA ALA A 351 -3.26 7.01 5.89
C ALA A 351 -3.81 5.99 6.89
N PHE A 352 -3.67 4.72 6.56
CA PHE A 352 -4.09 3.63 7.43
C PHE A 352 -2.87 2.95 8.04
N ASP A 353 -2.97 2.64 9.32
CA ASP A 353 -1.94 1.95 10.08
C ASP A 353 -2.51 0.68 10.71
N TRP A 354 -1.74 -0.40 10.66
CA TRP A 354 -2.14 -1.69 11.22
C TRP A 354 -1.91 -1.79 12.73
N THR A 355 -0.85 -1.17 13.23
CA THR A 355 -0.33 -1.45 14.58
C THR A 355 -1.24 -0.92 15.68
N PHE A 356 -1.83 0.25 15.48
CA PHE A 356 -2.59 0.95 16.51
C PHE A 356 -4.07 1.15 16.17
N GLY A 357 -4.53 0.72 15.00
CA GLY A 357 -5.93 0.75 14.56
C GLY A 357 -6.34 2.11 14.04
#